data_5b579f8f86c5bf5374fbd1d5f811f3fb
#
_entry.id   5b579f8f86c5bf5374fbd1d5f811f3fb
#
_cell.length_a   1.000
_cell.length_b   1.000
_cell.length_c   1.000
_cell.angle_alpha   90.00
_cell.angle_beta   90.00
_cell.angle_gamma   90.00
#
_symmetry.space_group_name_H-M   'P 1'
#
loop_
_entity.id
_entity.type
_entity.pdbx_description
1 polymer ?
#
loop_
_entity_poly.entity_id
_entity_poly.type
_entity_poly.pdbx_seq_one_letter_code
_entity_poly.pdbx_strand_id
1 'polypeptide(L)'
;MRLALETFDIEARALIGLKARQGESFVHAVRAMLDSRGRVVVMGMGKSGHVGRKIAATLASTGTPAMFVHPAEASHGDLGMVTAGDVVMAISNSGESDELAAIVPAIKRLGVTLVAMTGKPESTLARHADIVLSSAVDQEACPLNLAPTASTTAQMALGDALAVALLDARGFREEDFARSHPGGSLGRKLLTHVRDVMRSGDDVPRVPPEMPLVDMMREMTRKGLGATAVVTPEGRVAGIFTDGDLRRLIERGADLRELRARDVLYPTPKTVRADALAVDAADLMEKHRITSVL
;
A
#
# COMPACT_ATOMS: atom_id res chain seq x y z
N MET A 1 15.13 -27.54 18.18
CA MET A 1 14.63 -26.41 18.99
C MET A 1 15.76 -25.48 19.47
N ARG A 2 16.82 -25.96 20.15
CA ARG A 2 17.94 -25.14 20.69
C ARG A 2 18.54 -24.19 19.63
N LEU A 3 18.96 -24.69 18.48
CA LEU A 3 19.54 -23.85 17.42
C LEU A 3 18.57 -22.78 16.87
N ALA A 4 17.28 -23.09 16.82
CA ALA A 4 16.27 -22.10 16.37
C ALA A 4 16.16 -20.92 17.36
N LEU A 5 16.14 -21.23 18.67
CA LEU A 5 16.10 -20.17 19.70
C LEU A 5 17.37 -19.33 19.68
N GLU A 6 18.53 -19.99 19.56
CA GLU A 6 19.84 -19.34 19.47
C GLU A 6 19.93 -18.42 18.23
N THR A 7 19.34 -18.81 17.09
CA THR A 7 19.24 -17.98 15.89
C THR A 7 18.48 -16.68 16.18
N PHE A 8 17.31 -16.77 16.81
CA PHE A 8 16.53 -15.58 17.18
C PHE A 8 17.29 -14.67 18.14
N ASP A 9 17.99 -15.23 19.11
CA ASP A 9 18.78 -14.45 20.06
C ASP A 9 19.95 -13.71 19.39
N ILE A 10 20.64 -14.36 18.45
CA ILE A 10 21.74 -13.75 17.70
C ILE A 10 21.22 -12.62 16.80
N GLU A 11 20.15 -12.84 16.05
CA GLU A 11 19.57 -11.82 15.17
C GLU A 11 18.98 -10.65 15.97
N ALA A 12 18.32 -10.90 17.10
CA ALA A 12 17.83 -9.83 17.98
C ALA A 12 18.96 -8.97 18.52
N ARG A 13 20.09 -9.58 18.96
CA ARG A 13 21.28 -8.85 19.41
C ARG A 13 21.91 -8.03 18.27
N ALA A 14 21.95 -8.57 17.06
CA ALA A 14 22.43 -7.84 15.89
C ALA A 14 21.62 -6.55 15.63
N LEU A 15 20.28 -6.62 15.73
CA LEU A 15 19.41 -5.45 15.58
C LEU A 15 19.60 -4.42 16.71
N ILE A 16 19.77 -4.86 17.95
CA ILE A 16 20.05 -3.96 19.07
C ILE A 16 21.40 -3.27 18.86
N GLY A 17 22.45 -4.01 18.44
CA GLY A 17 23.75 -3.46 18.12
C GLY A 17 23.72 -2.49 16.94
N LEU A 18 22.84 -2.74 15.94
CA LEU A 18 22.65 -1.86 14.80
C LEU A 18 22.19 -0.46 15.24
N LYS A 19 21.29 -0.37 16.21
CA LYS A 19 20.80 0.90 16.76
C LYS A 19 21.94 1.79 17.29
N ALA A 20 22.90 1.21 17.96
CA ALA A 20 24.04 1.95 18.53
C ALA A 20 25.06 2.42 17.49
N ARG A 21 25.06 1.84 16.29
CA ARG A 21 25.98 2.16 15.19
C ARG A 21 25.45 3.24 14.25
N GLN A 22 24.17 3.63 14.38
CA GLN A 22 23.60 4.68 13.56
C GLN A 22 23.89 6.06 14.18
N GLY A 23 24.23 7.03 13.32
CA GLY A 23 24.58 8.39 13.71
C GLY A 23 24.38 9.34 12.53
N GLU A 24 25.25 10.32 12.40
CA GLU A 24 25.18 11.37 11.35
C GLU A 24 25.13 10.80 9.93
N SER A 25 25.82 9.67 9.66
CA SER A 25 25.76 9.01 8.35
C SER A 25 24.35 8.61 7.96
N PHE A 26 23.53 8.14 8.91
CA PHE A 26 22.12 7.81 8.65
C PHE A 26 21.33 9.07 8.28
N VAL A 27 21.53 10.17 9.00
CA VAL A 27 20.89 11.47 8.71
C VAL A 27 21.30 11.98 7.32
N HIS A 28 22.58 11.86 6.98
CA HIS A 28 23.11 12.26 5.67
C HIS A 28 22.49 11.40 4.55
N ALA A 29 22.33 10.10 4.74
CA ALA A 29 21.69 9.22 3.77
C ALA A 29 20.21 9.60 3.56
N VAL A 30 19.46 9.84 4.62
CA VAL A 30 18.06 10.30 4.55
C VAL A 30 17.98 11.63 3.78
N ARG A 31 18.83 12.60 4.12
CA ARG A 31 18.86 13.90 3.41
C ARG A 31 19.18 13.75 1.94
N ALA A 32 20.22 12.98 1.60
CA ALA A 32 20.60 12.75 0.20
C ALA A 32 19.44 12.14 -0.61
N MET A 33 18.68 11.21 -0.01
CA MET A 33 17.52 10.60 -0.66
C MET A 33 16.30 11.54 -0.72
N LEU A 34 16.12 12.44 0.26
CA LEU A 34 15.06 13.46 0.24
C LEU A 34 15.31 14.53 -0.83
N ASP A 35 16.56 14.99 -0.93
CA ASP A 35 16.98 16.06 -1.83
C ASP A 35 17.15 15.57 -3.27
N SER A 36 17.16 14.24 -3.47
CA SER A 36 17.26 13.62 -4.80
C SER A 36 16.06 14.00 -5.68
N ARG A 37 16.37 14.41 -6.91
CA ARG A 37 15.37 14.67 -7.96
C ARG A 37 15.02 13.43 -8.79
N GLY A 38 15.77 12.35 -8.60
CA GLY A 38 15.62 11.07 -9.27
C GLY A 38 15.06 10.00 -8.35
N ARG A 39 15.64 8.81 -8.44
CA ARG A 39 15.24 7.60 -7.72
C ARG A 39 16.36 7.12 -6.81
N VAL A 40 16.00 6.28 -5.85
CA VAL A 40 16.98 5.47 -5.12
C VAL A 40 17.20 4.17 -5.91
N VAL A 41 18.39 4.02 -6.46
CA VAL A 41 18.78 2.80 -7.19
C VAL A 41 19.54 1.88 -6.24
N VAL A 42 18.91 0.77 -5.86
CA VAL A 42 19.48 -0.20 -4.93
C VAL A 42 20.21 -1.28 -5.72
N MET A 43 21.44 -1.61 -5.31
CA MET A 43 22.28 -2.61 -5.95
C MET A 43 22.84 -3.59 -4.91
N GLY A 44 23.01 -4.86 -5.29
CA GLY A 44 23.60 -5.89 -4.41
C GLY A 44 23.64 -7.25 -5.08
N MET A 45 24.59 -8.09 -4.65
CA MET A 45 24.76 -9.44 -5.17
C MET A 45 24.18 -10.50 -4.24
N GLY A 46 23.74 -11.62 -4.77
CA GLY A 46 23.30 -12.79 -3.99
C GLY A 46 22.22 -12.44 -2.95
N LYS A 47 22.45 -12.80 -1.69
CA LYS A 47 21.51 -12.51 -0.59
C LYS A 47 21.33 -11.01 -0.34
N SER A 48 22.40 -10.22 -0.44
CA SER A 48 22.30 -8.74 -0.38
C SER A 48 21.47 -8.18 -1.54
N GLY A 49 21.48 -8.81 -2.72
CA GLY A 49 20.60 -8.47 -3.84
C GLY A 49 19.13 -8.75 -3.55
N HIS A 50 18.80 -9.89 -2.91
CA HIS A 50 17.42 -10.18 -2.50
C HIS A 50 16.91 -9.19 -1.45
N VAL A 51 17.74 -8.86 -0.45
CA VAL A 51 17.46 -7.81 0.54
C VAL A 51 17.29 -6.46 -0.16
N GLY A 52 18.17 -6.12 -1.10
CA GLY A 52 18.09 -4.88 -1.88
C GLY A 52 16.80 -4.74 -2.67
N ARG A 53 16.30 -5.82 -3.28
CA ARG A 53 14.99 -5.83 -3.96
C ARG A 53 13.85 -5.52 -2.97
N LYS A 54 13.89 -6.12 -1.76
CA LYS A 54 12.91 -5.83 -0.71
C LYS A 54 12.99 -4.36 -0.29
N ILE A 55 14.17 -3.82 -0.07
CA ILE A 55 14.37 -2.42 0.32
C ILE A 55 13.84 -1.47 -0.76
N ALA A 56 14.18 -1.71 -2.04
CA ALA A 56 13.67 -0.91 -3.16
C ALA A 56 12.13 -0.93 -3.22
N ALA A 57 11.52 -2.12 -3.04
CA ALA A 57 10.07 -2.26 -3.00
C ALA A 57 9.43 -1.51 -1.83
N THR A 58 10.05 -1.57 -0.63
CA THR A 58 9.56 -0.85 0.55
C THR A 58 9.64 0.66 0.32
N LEU A 59 10.77 1.18 -0.15
CA LEU A 59 10.94 2.61 -0.48
C LEU A 59 9.87 3.07 -1.48
N ALA A 60 9.68 2.34 -2.58
CA ALA A 60 8.70 2.68 -3.61
C ALA A 60 7.27 2.69 -3.06
N SER A 61 6.91 1.72 -2.23
CA SER A 61 5.57 1.61 -1.64
C SER A 61 5.30 2.63 -0.53
N THR A 62 6.35 3.25 0.02
CA THR A 62 6.27 4.26 1.08
C THR A 62 6.61 5.69 0.60
N GLY A 63 6.50 5.93 -0.72
CA GLY A 63 6.55 7.27 -1.30
C GLY A 63 7.94 7.77 -1.72
N THR A 64 8.97 6.92 -1.66
CA THR A 64 10.30 7.22 -2.23
C THR A 64 10.49 6.43 -3.51
N PRO A 65 10.53 7.06 -4.70
CA PRO A 65 10.76 6.36 -5.95
C PRO A 65 12.06 5.56 -5.88
N ALA A 66 11.99 4.25 -6.09
CA ALA A 66 13.15 3.38 -6.00
C ALA A 66 13.03 2.20 -6.97
N MET A 67 14.18 1.65 -7.35
CA MET A 67 14.27 0.45 -8.16
C MET A 67 15.51 -0.35 -7.77
N PHE A 68 15.52 -1.63 -8.15
CA PHE A 68 16.68 -2.49 -7.98
C PHE A 68 17.37 -2.71 -9.33
N VAL A 69 18.69 -2.57 -9.36
CA VAL A 69 19.54 -2.91 -10.52
C VAL A 69 20.58 -3.93 -10.07
N HIS A 70 20.66 -5.03 -10.78
CA HIS A 70 21.63 -6.08 -10.45
C HIS A 70 23.03 -5.67 -10.93
N PRO A 71 24.08 -5.72 -10.07
CA PRO A 71 25.42 -5.26 -10.45
C PRO A 71 26.00 -5.93 -11.68
N ALA A 72 25.79 -7.24 -11.86
CA ALA A 72 26.24 -7.94 -13.04
C ALA A 72 25.54 -7.45 -14.32
N GLU A 73 24.22 -7.21 -14.28
CA GLU A 73 23.47 -6.65 -15.41
C GLU A 73 23.91 -5.19 -15.68
N ALA A 74 24.17 -4.42 -14.60
CA ALA A 74 24.70 -3.07 -14.72
C ALA A 74 26.02 -3.01 -15.50
N SER A 75 26.92 -3.98 -15.32
CA SER A 75 28.17 -4.06 -16.07
C SER A 75 27.99 -4.39 -17.57
N HIS A 76 26.80 -4.89 -17.96
CA HIS A 76 26.44 -5.25 -19.31
C HIS A 76 25.40 -4.33 -19.98
N GLY A 77 25.12 -3.17 -19.40
CA GLY A 77 24.27 -2.15 -20.01
C GLY A 77 23.23 -1.52 -19.10
N ASP A 78 22.71 -2.23 -18.07
CA ASP A 78 21.67 -1.72 -17.18
C ASP A 78 22.14 -0.54 -16.32
N LEU A 79 23.46 -0.24 -16.29
CA LEU A 79 23.94 1.01 -15.71
C LEU A 79 23.31 2.25 -16.37
N GLY A 80 22.89 2.14 -17.63
CA GLY A 80 22.12 3.18 -18.32
C GLY A 80 20.76 3.51 -17.68
N MET A 81 20.27 2.68 -16.75
CA MET A 81 19.07 2.97 -15.96
C MET A 81 19.34 4.00 -14.84
N VAL A 82 20.61 4.24 -14.49
CA VAL A 82 21.03 5.23 -13.49
C VAL A 82 21.23 6.56 -14.18
N THR A 83 20.56 7.59 -13.68
CA THR A 83 20.58 8.94 -14.27
C THR A 83 21.09 9.98 -13.29
N ALA A 84 21.54 11.11 -13.81
CA ALA A 84 21.91 12.26 -12.97
C ALA A 84 20.73 12.68 -12.09
N GLY A 85 20.97 12.84 -10.80
CA GLY A 85 19.93 13.13 -9.81
C GLY A 85 19.44 11.91 -9.02
N ASP A 86 19.81 10.69 -9.43
CA ASP A 86 19.57 9.48 -8.62
C ASP A 86 20.54 9.42 -7.42
N VAL A 87 20.15 8.60 -6.43
CA VAL A 87 21.06 8.13 -5.36
C VAL A 87 21.25 6.64 -5.53
N VAL A 88 22.49 6.18 -5.59
CA VAL A 88 22.80 4.74 -5.64
C VAL A 88 23.07 4.22 -4.23
N MET A 89 22.35 3.19 -3.81
CA MET A 89 22.60 2.44 -2.58
C MET A 89 23.15 1.06 -2.90
N ALA A 90 24.45 0.87 -2.68
CA ALA A 90 25.13 -0.41 -2.90
C ALA A 90 25.21 -1.20 -1.59
N ILE A 91 24.73 -2.45 -1.62
CA ILE A 91 24.66 -3.34 -0.43
C ILE A 91 25.65 -4.49 -0.62
N SER A 92 26.63 -4.59 0.28
CA SER A 92 27.60 -5.68 0.33
C SER A 92 28.12 -5.88 1.75
N ASN A 93 27.87 -7.03 2.35
CA ASN A 93 28.32 -7.29 3.73
C ASN A 93 29.85 -7.23 3.84
N SER A 94 30.58 -7.84 2.90
CA SER A 94 32.06 -7.77 2.85
C SER A 94 32.57 -6.42 2.36
N GLY A 95 31.79 -5.74 1.50
CA GLY A 95 32.19 -4.54 0.76
C GLY A 95 33.27 -4.78 -0.30
N GLU A 96 33.52 -6.05 -0.63
CA GLU A 96 34.58 -6.50 -1.57
C GLU A 96 33.98 -7.34 -2.72
N SER A 97 32.78 -7.01 -3.22
CA SER A 97 32.19 -7.66 -4.40
C SER A 97 32.87 -7.14 -5.67
N ASP A 98 33.40 -8.06 -6.49
CA ASP A 98 34.05 -7.72 -7.75
C ASP A 98 33.09 -7.04 -8.74
N GLU A 99 31.84 -7.48 -8.78
CA GLU A 99 30.80 -6.93 -9.65
C GLU A 99 30.46 -5.47 -9.26
N LEU A 100 30.37 -5.17 -7.96
CA LEU A 100 30.19 -3.80 -7.50
C LEU A 100 31.44 -2.96 -7.76
N ALA A 101 32.64 -3.49 -7.47
CA ALA A 101 33.88 -2.79 -7.70
C ALA A 101 34.07 -2.40 -9.17
N ALA A 102 33.65 -3.25 -10.10
CA ALA A 102 33.73 -2.99 -11.55
C ALA A 102 32.85 -1.78 -11.97
N ILE A 103 31.69 -1.57 -11.39
CA ILE A 103 30.76 -0.50 -11.80
C ILE A 103 30.89 0.78 -10.99
N VAL A 104 31.46 0.74 -9.79
CA VAL A 104 31.64 1.93 -8.91
C VAL A 104 32.32 3.11 -9.61
N PRO A 105 33.41 2.94 -10.39
CA PRO A 105 34.03 4.06 -11.11
C PRO A 105 33.09 4.71 -12.14
N ALA A 106 32.22 3.93 -12.76
CA ALA A 106 31.25 4.47 -13.71
C ALA A 106 30.11 5.20 -12.98
N ILE A 107 29.61 4.67 -11.85
CA ILE A 107 28.65 5.35 -10.98
C ILE A 107 29.19 6.69 -10.50
N LYS A 108 30.44 6.77 -10.06
CA LYS A 108 31.08 8.01 -9.62
C LYS A 108 31.19 9.04 -10.76
N ARG A 109 31.44 8.60 -12.01
CA ARG A 109 31.47 9.51 -13.18
C ARG A 109 30.11 10.10 -13.52
N LEU A 110 29.01 9.44 -13.16
CA LEU A 110 27.65 10.00 -13.30
C LEU A 110 27.36 11.14 -12.32
N GLY A 111 28.22 11.35 -11.31
CA GLY A 111 28.05 12.41 -10.32
C GLY A 111 26.92 12.17 -9.34
N VAL A 112 26.43 10.94 -9.23
CA VAL A 112 25.35 10.56 -8.30
C VAL A 112 25.92 10.26 -6.91
N THR A 113 25.15 10.50 -5.86
CA THR A 113 25.54 10.13 -4.51
C THR A 113 25.54 8.63 -4.34
N LEU A 114 26.67 8.07 -3.92
CA LEU A 114 26.86 6.65 -3.62
C LEU A 114 26.76 6.41 -2.11
N VAL A 115 25.76 5.68 -1.67
CA VAL A 115 25.58 5.19 -0.31
C VAL A 115 26.02 3.74 -0.24
N ALA A 116 27.00 3.40 0.59
CA ALA A 116 27.39 2.04 0.88
C ALA A 116 26.68 1.51 2.13
N MET A 117 25.97 0.40 2.03
CA MET A 117 25.50 -0.36 3.18
C MET A 117 26.35 -1.61 3.33
N THR A 118 27.20 -1.63 4.35
CA THR A 118 28.23 -2.67 4.52
C THR A 118 28.47 -3.04 5.96
N GLY A 119 28.88 -4.29 6.20
CA GLY A 119 29.37 -4.77 7.50
C GLY A 119 30.82 -4.37 7.80
N LYS A 120 31.55 -3.82 6.78
CA LYS A 120 32.97 -3.47 6.89
C LYS A 120 33.22 -2.02 6.43
N PRO A 121 33.25 -1.06 7.35
CA PRO A 121 33.46 0.36 7.01
C PRO A 121 34.79 0.67 6.28
N GLU A 122 35.79 -0.20 6.44
CA GLU A 122 37.12 -0.07 5.81
C GLU A 122 37.21 -0.74 4.44
N SER A 123 36.13 -1.29 3.93
CA SER A 123 36.09 -2.02 2.66
C SER A 123 36.30 -1.11 1.44
N THR A 124 36.59 -1.74 0.30
CA THR A 124 36.75 -1.06 -0.98
C THR A 124 35.48 -0.29 -1.35
N LEU A 125 34.29 -0.86 -1.18
CA LEU A 125 33.02 -0.18 -1.42
C LEU A 125 32.87 1.06 -0.52
N ALA A 126 33.16 0.93 0.77
CA ALA A 126 33.05 2.03 1.73
C ALA A 126 34.00 3.19 1.40
N ARG A 127 35.23 2.91 0.98
CA ARG A 127 36.21 3.95 0.59
C ARG A 127 35.79 4.77 -0.63
N HIS A 128 34.96 4.20 -1.52
CA HIS A 128 34.48 4.91 -2.71
C HIS A 128 33.13 5.58 -2.50
N ALA A 129 32.43 5.25 -1.43
CA ALA A 129 31.13 5.82 -1.14
C ALA A 129 31.21 7.24 -0.58
N ASP A 130 30.18 8.02 -0.85
CA ASP A 130 30.04 9.35 -0.26
C ASP A 130 29.44 9.25 1.16
N ILE A 131 28.63 8.21 1.41
CA ILE A 131 28.00 7.96 2.71
C ILE A 131 28.13 6.45 3.01
N VAL A 132 28.52 6.12 4.24
CA VAL A 132 28.67 4.73 4.69
C VAL A 132 27.66 4.47 5.80
N LEU A 133 26.78 3.47 5.59
CA LEU A 133 25.85 2.93 6.56
C LEU A 133 26.37 1.58 7.06
N SER A 134 26.71 1.51 8.32
CA SER A 134 27.21 0.27 8.92
C SER A 134 26.07 -0.69 9.22
N SER A 135 26.07 -1.84 8.55
CA SER A 135 25.23 -3.01 8.85
C SER A 135 26.00 -4.13 9.52
N ALA A 136 27.12 -3.79 10.20
CA ALA A 136 27.98 -4.75 10.86
C ALA A 136 27.22 -5.54 11.92
N VAL A 137 27.52 -6.84 12.00
CA VAL A 137 27.05 -7.77 13.03
C VAL A 137 28.23 -8.47 13.66
N ASP A 138 28.09 -8.91 14.90
CA ASP A 138 29.18 -9.56 15.61
C ASP A 138 29.43 -10.99 15.11
N GLN A 139 28.35 -11.68 14.71
CA GLN A 139 28.40 -13.03 14.13
C GLN A 139 27.14 -13.34 13.31
N GLU A 140 27.23 -14.33 12.44
CA GLU A 140 26.06 -14.91 11.81
C GLU A 140 25.38 -15.94 12.73
N ALA A 141 24.07 -16.15 12.57
CA ALA A 141 23.34 -17.16 13.34
C ALA A 141 23.62 -18.59 12.85
N CYS A 142 24.36 -18.75 11.75
CA CYS A 142 24.84 -20.04 11.27
C CYS A 142 25.92 -20.61 12.17
N PRO A 143 25.84 -21.88 12.59
CA PRO A 143 26.87 -22.52 13.43
C PRO A 143 28.30 -22.48 12.86
N LEU A 144 28.41 -22.38 11.53
CA LEU A 144 29.69 -22.23 10.81
C LEU A 144 30.10 -20.76 10.63
N ASN A 145 29.27 -19.82 11.05
CA ASN A 145 29.48 -18.39 10.86
C ASN A 145 29.68 -17.97 9.34
N LEU A 146 29.14 -18.77 8.42
CA LEU A 146 29.33 -18.57 6.96
C LEU A 146 28.07 -18.12 6.23
N ALA A 147 26.91 -18.68 6.59
CA ALA A 147 25.65 -18.34 5.91
C ALA A 147 25.14 -16.97 6.37
N PRO A 148 24.95 -16.01 5.46
CA PRO A 148 24.37 -14.70 5.80
C PRO A 148 22.96 -14.87 6.38
N THR A 149 22.80 -14.47 7.62
CA THR A 149 21.57 -14.53 8.44
C THR A 149 21.42 -13.22 9.22
N ALA A 150 22.12 -13.06 10.34
CA ALA A 150 22.11 -11.82 11.12
C ALA A 150 22.51 -10.59 10.29
N SER A 151 23.50 -10.72 9.41
CA SER A 151 23.90 -9.63 8.51
C SER A 151 22.78 -9.20 7.53
N THR A 152 22.06 -10.16 6.95
CA THR A 152 20.94 -9.85 6.06
C THR A 152 19.74 -9.29 6.79
N THR A 153 19.47 -9.76 8.01
CA THR A 153 18.45 -9.21 8.90
C THR A 153 18.78 -7.75 9.28
N ALA A 154 20.02 -7.47 9.61
CA ALA A 154 20.50 -6.11 9.90
C ALA A 154 20.37 -5.18 8.67
N GLN A 155 20.78 -5.63 7.47
CA GLN A 155 20.62 -4.87 6.21
C GLN A 155 19.16 -4.55 5.94
N MET A 156 18.26 -5.52 6.11
CA MET A 156 16.83 -5.33 5.89
C MET A 156 16.24 -4.32 6.88
N ALA A 157 16.54 -4.45 8.16
CA ALA A 157 16.07 -3.54 9.20
C ALA A 157 16.59 -2.10 8.98
N LEU A 158 17.84 -1.95 8.55
CA LEU A 158 18.41 -0.64 8.23
C LEU A 158 17.72 0.00 7.02
N GLY A 159 17.41 -0.80 6.00
CA GLY A 159 16.62 -0.36 4.85
C GLY A 159 15.19 0.06 5.22
N ASP A 160 14.55 -0.67 6.14
CA ASP A 160 13.23 -0.31 6.66
C ASP A 160 13.28 0.98 7.48
N ALA A 161 14.33 1.16 8.28
CA ALA A 161 14.52 2.41 9.03
C ALA A 161 14.68 3.61 8.09
N LEU A 162 15.42 3.48 6.98
CA LEU A 162 15.51 4.52 5.95
C LEU A 162 14.14 4.81 5.32
N ALA A 163 13.40 3.78 4.94
CA ALA A 163 12.10 3.94 4.31
C ALA A 163 11.09 4.63 5.25
N VAL A 164 11.07 4.27 6.54
CA VAL A 164 10.19 4.90 7.53
C VAL A 164 10.59 6.34 7.81
N ALA A 165 11.89 6.65 7.93
CA ALA A 165 12.36 8.01 8.11
C ALA A 165 12.00 8.90 6.90
N LEU A 166 12.12 8.38 5.68
CA LEU A 166 11.75 9.07 4.45
C LEU A 166 10.24 9.27 4.33
N LEU A 167 9.45 8.25 4.69
CA LEU A 167 7.99 8.32 4.74
C LEU A 167 7.52 9.46 5.64
N ASP A 168 8.05 9.53 6.86
CA ASP A 168 7.72 10.58 7.83
C ASP A 168 8.15 11.97 7.34
N ALA A 169 9.39 12.10 6.87
CA ALA A 169 9.93 13.36 6.36
C ALA A 169 9.18 13.88 5.10
N ARG A 170 8.59 13.00 4.29
CA ARG A 170 7.75 13.35 3.14
C ARG A 170 6.29 13.67 3.51
N GLY A 171 5.88 13.45 4.76
CA GLY A 171 4.49 13.58 5.19
C GLY A 171 3.55 12.60 4.48
N PHE A 172 4.03 11.40 4.18
CA PHE A 172 3.28 10.35 3.47
C PHE A 172 2.10 9.86 4.34
N ARG A 173 0.90 9.78 3.74
CA ARG A 173 -0.36 9.49 4.41
C ARG A 173 -0.99 8.19 3.92
N GLU A 174 -2.07 7.77 4.59
CA GLU A 174 -2.82 6.57 4.21
C GLU A 174 -3.35 6.62 2.78
N GLU A 175 -3.77 7.80 2.32
CA GLU A 175 -4.25 7.99 0.95
C GLU A 175 -3.13 7.77 -0.08
N ASP A 176 -1.89 8.15 0.24
CA ASP A 176 -0.72 7.92 -0.59
C ASP A 176 -0.39 6.42 -0.65
N PHE A 177 -0.50 5.73 0.50
CA PHE A 177 -0.32 4.28 0.57
C PHE A 177 -1.38 3.54 -0.24
N ALA A 178 -2.65 3.97 -0.16
CA ALA A 178 -3.74 3.40 -0.94
C ALA A 178 -3.47 3.52 -2.45
N ARG A 179 -2.96 4.67 -2.92
CA ARG A 179 -2.57 4.87 -4.33
C ARG A 179 -1.47 3.91 -4.78
N SER A 180 -0.52 3.61 -3.90
CA SER A 180 0.55 2.64 -4.17
C SER A 180 0.06 1.18 -4.14
N HIS A 181 -1.08 0.90 -3.48
CA HIS A 181 -1.64 -0.43 -3.29
C HIS A 181 -3.12 -0.51 -3.69
N PRO A 182 -3.50 -0.19 -4.95
CA PRO A 182 -4.91 -0.06 -5.34
C PRO A 182 -5.71 -1.37 -5.19
N GLY A 183 -5.07 -2.52 -5.34
CA GLY A 183 -5.69 -3.84 -5.16
C GLY A 183 -5.80 -4.32 -3.71
N GLY A 184 -5.16 -3.64 -2.76
CA GLY A 184 -5.21 -3.99 -1.33
C GLY A 184 -6.53 -3.61 -0.67
N SER A 185 -6.80 -4.14 0.52
CA SER A 185 -8.02 -3.82 1.29
C SER A 185 -8.13 -2.32 1.58
N LEU A 186 -7.02 -1.69 1.96
CA LEU A 186 -6.95 -0.25 2.22
C LEU A 186 -7.17 0.56 0.92
N GLY A 187 -6.56 0.14 -0.20
CA GLY A 187 -6.75 0.79 -1.50
C GLY A 187 -8.22 0.76 -1.93
N ARG A 188 -8.88 -0.40 -1.85
CA ARG A 188 -10.31 -0.50 -2.13
C ARG A 188 -11.16 0.38 -1.18
N LYS A 189 -10.83 0.41 0.11
CA LYS A 189 -11.55 1.23 1.09
C LYS A 189 -11.45 2.73 0.79
N LEU A 190 -10.28 3.23 0.42
CA LEU A 190 -10.00 4.66 0.27
C LEU A 190 -10.12 5.19 -1.17
N LEU A 191 -10.22 4.31 -2.18
CA LEU A 191 -10.26 4.72 -3.58
C LEU A 191 -11.57 4.38 -4.31
N THR A 192 -12.40 3.47 -3.75
CA THR A 192 -13.67 3.12 -4.38
C THR A 192 -14.75 4.15 -4.03
N HIS A 193 -15.31 4.79 -5.04
CA HIS A 193 -16.43 5.70 -4.87
C HIS A 193 -17.77 4.96 -5.05
N VAL A 194 -18.85 5.58 -4.54
CA VAL A 194 -20.21 5.04 -4.70
C VAL A 194 -20.52 4.82 -6.18
N ARG A 195 -20.16 5.75 -7.08
CA ARG A 195 -20.39 5.64 -8.53
C ARG A 195 -19.75 4.39 -9.17
N ASP A 196 -18.69 3.82 -8.55
CA ASP A 196 -17.97 2.68 -9.11
C ASP A 196 -18.66 1.35 -8.80
N VAL A 197 -19.59 1.35 -7.81
CA VAL A 197 -20.28 0.14 -7.32
C VAL A 197 -21.80 0.27 -7.32
N MET A 198 -22.35 1.48 -7.46
CA MET A 198 -23.80 1.70 -7.47
C MET A 198 -24.48 1.12 -8.72
N ARG A 199 -25.76 0.78 -8.61
CA ARG A 199 -26.61 0.55 -9.78
C ARG A 199 -26.93 1.89 -10.43
N SER A 200 -27.05 1.91 -11.75
CA SER A 200 -27.32 3.11 -12.52
C SER A 200 -28.26 2.84 -13.70
N GLY A 201 -28.83 3.92 -14.27
CA GLY A 201 -29.69 3.81 -15.43
C GLY A 201 -30.88 2.89 -15.21
N ASP A 202 -31.05 1.94 -16.13
CA ASP A 202 -32.17 0.99 -16.11
C ASP A 202 -32.03 -0.11 -15.05
N ASP A 203 -30.85 -0.30 -14.45
CA ASP A 203 -30.66 -1.28 -13.38
C ASP A 203 -31.17 -0.77 -12.01
N VAL A 204 -31.52 0.49 -11.88
CA VAL A 204 -32.10 1.05 -10.67
C VAL A 204 -33.58 0.70 -10.59
N PRO A 205 -34.05 -0.03 -9.55
CA PRO A 205 -35.48 -0.23 -9.32
C PRO A 205 -36.11 1.11 -8.96
N ARG A 206 -36.98 1.61 -9.82
CA ARG A 206 -37.70 2.88 -9.61
C ARG A 206 -39.12 2.81 -10.15
N VAL A 207 -40.05 3.38 -9.40
CA VAL A 207 -41.47 3.39 -9.75
C VAL A 207 -42.09 4.74 -9.44
N PRO A 208 -43.16 5.14 -10.14
CA PRO A 208 -43.93 6.33 -9.79
C PRO A 208 -44.78 6.08 -8.54
N PRO A 209 -45.18 7.14 -7.79
CA PRO A 209 -45.99 7.03 -6.59
C PRO A 209 -47.33 6.31 -6.77
N GLU A 210 -47.92 6.42 -7.99
CA GLU A 210 -49.23 5.84 -8.31
C GLU A 210 -49.16 4.35 -8.69
N MET A 211 -48.00 3.74 -8.80
CA MET A 211 -47.85 2.34 -9.21
C MET A 211 -48.48 1.40 -8.16
N PRO A 212 -49.31 0.44 -8.58
CA PRO A 212 -49.83 -0.59 -7.66
C PRO A 212 -48.69 -1.34 -6.96
N LEU A 213 -48.86 -1.66 -5.68
CA LEU A 213 -47.84 -2.35 -4.88
C LEU A 213 -47.38 -3.67 -5.52
N VAL A 214 -48.31 -4.43 -6.10
CA VAL A 214 -47.99 -5.71 -6.77
C VAL A 214 -47.03 -5.50 -7.93
N ASP A 215 -47.19 -4.43 -8.73
CA ASP A 215 -46.32 -4.14 -9.86
C ASP A 215 -44.97 -3.59 -9.37
N MET A 216 -44.95 -2.80 -8.30
CA MET A 216 -43.71 -2.37 -7.64
C MET A 216 -42.90 -3.55 -7.14
N MET A 217 -43.53 -4.58 -6.56
CA MET A 217 -42.87 -5.81 -6.13
C MET A 217 -42.25 -6.60 -7.31
N ARG A 218 -42.94 -6.60 -8.46
CA ARG A 218 -42.42 -7.20 -9.69
C ARG A 218 -41.15 -6.47 -10.16
N GLU A 219 -41.14 -5.14 -10.11
CA GLU A 219 -39.96 -4.35 -10.44
C GLU A 219 -38.78 -4.64 -9.48
N MET A 220 -39.03 -4.71 -8.17
CA MET A 220 -38.04 -5.09 -7.17
C MET A 220 -37.43 -6.47 -7.48
N THR A 221 -38.29 -7.46 -7.74
CA THR A 221 -37.85 -8.83 -8.05
C THR A 221 -37.04 -8.87 -9.35
N ARG A 222 -37.50 -8.18 -10.40
CA ARG A 222 -36.83 -8.13 -11.70
C ARG A 222 -35.42 -7.54 -11.59
N LYS A 223 -35.23 -6.51 -10.75
CA LYS A 223 -33.95 -5.82 -10.56
C LYS A 223 -33.05 -6.45 -9.48
N GLY A 224 -33.61 -7.29 -8.59
CA GLY A 224 -32.85 -8.09 -7.64
C GLY A 224 -32.13 -7.32 -6.53
N LEU A 225 -32.62 -6.13 -6.13
CA LEU A 225 -32.00 -5.33 -5.08
C LEU A 225 -32.71 -5.37 -3.72
N GLY A 226 -33.89 -6.02 -3.63
CA GLY A 226 -34.68 -6.05 -2.41
C GLY A 226 -35.16 -4.67 -1.94
N ALA A 227 -35.07 -3.67 -2.78
CA ALA A 227 -35.51 -2.29 -2.52
C ALA A 227 -35.93 -1.64 -3.83
N THR A 228 -36.78 -0.61 -3.78
CA THR A 228 -37.12 0.25 -4.93
C THR A 228 -37.29 1.69 -4.50
N ALA A 229 -36.80 2.62 -5.32
CA ALA A 229 -37.04 4.03 -5.12
C ALA A 229 -38.39 4.43 -5.69
N VAL A 230 -39.16 5.22 -4.94
CA VAL A 230 -40.37 5.86 -5.45
C VAL A 230 -40.00 7.26 -5.90
N VAL A 231 -40.17 7.52 -7.20
CA VAL A 231 -39.71 8.74 -7.87
C VAL A 231 -40.88 9.47 -8.49
N THR A 232 -41.01 10.78 -8.22
CA THR A 232 -42.09 11.61 -8.81
C THR A 232 -41.86 11.87 -10.30
N PRO A 233 -42.86 12.32 -11.06
CA PRO A 233 -42.70 12.65 -12.47
C PRO A 233 -41.61 13.71 -12.71
N GLU A 234 -41.35 14.58 -11.75
CA GLU A 234 -40.31 15.62 -11.80
C GLU A 234 -38.91 15.08 -11.49
N GLY A 235 -38.76 13.75 -11.29
CA GLY A 235 -37.50 13.09 -11.03
C GLY A 235 -37.02 13.20 -9.56
N ARG A 236 -37.87 13.58 -8.63
CA ARG A 236 -37.52 13.67 -7.20
C ARG A 236 -37.82 12.36 -6.49
N VAL A 237 -36.92 11.95 -5.59
CA VAL A 237 -37.12 10.80 -4.74
C VAL A 237 -38.19 11.13 -3.70
N ALA A 238 -39.35 10.46 -3.77
CA ALA A 238 -40.42 10.57 -2.77
C ALA A 238 -40.17 9.66 -1.56
N GLY A 239 -39.48 8.53 -1.77
CA GLY A 239 -39.16 7.57 -0.72
C GLY A 239 -38.54 6.29 -1.25
N ILE A 240 -38.42 5.34 -0.35
CA ILE A 240 -37.92 3.98 -0.62
C ILE A 240 -38.90 2.95 -0.05
N PHE A 241 -38.99 1.79 -0.71
CA PHE A 241 -39.69 0.61 -0.21
C PHE A 241 -38.76 -0.60 -0.28
N THR A 242 -38.73 -1.43 0.77
CA THR A 242 -37.81 -2.55 0.90
C THR A 242 -38.54 -3.86 1.22
N ASP A 243 -37.84 -5.01 1.07
CA ASP A 243 -38.34 -6.32 1.49
C ASP A 243 -38.75 -6.33 2.98
N GLY A 244 -38.05 -5.55 3.81
CA GLY A 244 -38.39 -5.38 5.22
C GLY A 244 -39.75 -4.68 5.42
N ASP A 245 -40.07 -3.69 4.56
CA ASP A 245 -41.35 -2.99 4.59
C ASP A 245 -42.49 -3.92 4.13
N LEU A 246 -42.24 -4.70 3.08
CA LEU A 246 -43.19 -5.70 2.62
C LEU A 246 -43.52 -6.72 3.73
N ARG A 247 -42.52 -7.24 4.41
CA ARG A 247 -42.73 -8.18 5.52
C ARG A 247 -43.59 -7.58 6.61
N ARG A 248 -43.34 -6.34 7.00
CA ARG A 248 -44.14 -5.61 8.00
C ARG A 248 -45.61 -5.40 7.56
N LEU A 249 -45.86 -5.17 6.27
CA LEU A 249 -47.22 -5.06 5.73
C LEU A 249 -47.96 -6.40 5.83
N ILE A 250 -47.30 -7.50 5.48
CA ILE A 250 -47.87 -8.86 5.59
C ILE A 250 -48.19 -9.21 7.06
N GLU A 251 -47.27 -8.93 7.97
CA GLU A 251 -47.46 -9.17 9.42
C GLU A 251 -48.65 -8.41 9.98
N ARG A 252 -48.98 -7.22 9.44
CA ARG A 252 -50.12 -6.39 9.82
C ARG A 252 -51.43 -6.81 9.13
N GLY A 253 -51.40 -7.80 8.25
CA GLY A 253 -52.57 -8.28 7.54
C GLY A 253 -53.11 -7.30 6.49
N ALA A 254 -52.27 -6.40 5.92
CA ALA A 254 -52.68 -5.43 4.93
C ALA A 254 -53.07 -6.13 3.60
N ASP A 255 -54.18 -5.64 2.96
CA ASP A 255 -54.50 -6.11 1.59
C ASP A 255 -53.58 -5.40 0.58
N LEU A 256 -52.58 -6.15 0.11
CA LEU A 256 -51.57 -5.65 -0.80
C LEU A 256 -52.12 -5.23 -2.17
N ARG A 257 -53.34 -5.64 -2.53
CA ARG A 257 -53.96 -5.37 -3.85
C ARG A 257 -54.50 -3.93 -3.94
N GLU A 258 -54.86 -3.35 -2.81
CA GLU A 258 -55.45 -2.02 -2.76
C GLU A 258 -54.40 -0.92 -2.62
N LEU A 259 -53.15 -1.28 -2.26
CA LEU A 259 -52.09 -0.34 -1.94
C LEU A 259 -51.31 0.10 -3.19
N ARG A 260 -50.85 1.34 -3.15
CA ARG A 260 -49.94 1.95 -4.13
C ARG A 260 -48.59 2.25 -3.50
N ALA A 261 -47.59 2.53 -4.31
CA ALA A 261 -46.24 2.87 -3.85
C ALA A 261 -46.25 4.03 -2.86
N ARG A 262 -47.03 5.08 -3.09
CA ARG A 262 -47.18 6.24 -2.18
C ARG A 262 -47.70 5.91 -0.78
N ASP A 263 -48.49 4.84 -0.66
CA ASP A 263 -49.16 4.48 0.60
C ASP A 263 -48.22 3.73 1.55
N VAL A 264 -47.13 3.17 1.01
CA VAL A 264 -46.23 2.23 1.71
C VAL A 264 -44.76 2.65 1.74
N LEU A 265 -44.38 3.70 1.00
CA LEU A 265 -42.99 4.17 0.95
C LEU A 265 -42.54 4.74 2.31
N TYR A 266 -41.24 4.58 2.60
CA TYR A 266 -40.57 5.33 3.65
C TYR A 266 -40.11 6.68 3.09
N PRO A 267 -40.61 7.83 3.63
CA PRO A 267 -40.49 9.13 2.96
C PRO A 267 -39.13 9.84 3.11
N THR A 268 -38.25 9.36 3.97
CA THR A 268 -36.95 9.98 4.23
C THR A 268 -35.81 8.98 4.09
N PRO A 269 -35.58 8.45 2.88
CA PRO A 269 -34.49 7.50 2.65
C PRO A 269 -33.14 8.13 2.99
N LYS A 270 -32.20 7.32 3.43
CA LYS A 270 -30.82 7.76 3.53
C LYS A 270 -30.22 7.83 2.13
N THR A 271 -29.52 8.91 1.86
CA THR A 271 -28.90 9.19 0.56
C THR A 271 -27.41 9.41 0.71
N VAL A 272 -26.66 9.12 -0.33
CA VAL A 272 -25.22 9.35 -0.41
C VAL A 272 -24.89 9.88 -1.82
N ARG A 273 -23.88 10.72 -1.90
CA ARG A 273 -23.48 11.27 -3.22
C ARG A 273 -22.70 10.21 -4.01
N ALA A 274 -22.84 10.23 -5.33
CA ALA A 274 -22.10 9.31 -6.20
C ALA A 274 -20.58 9.48 -6.14
N ASP A 275 -20.09 10.67 -5.78
CA ASP A 275 -18.66 10.98 -5.61
C ASP A 275 -18.14 10.75 -4.18
N ALA A 276 -18.99 10.33 -3.23
CA ALA A 276 -18.56 9.89 -1.90
C ALA A 276 -17.84 8.53 -1.99
N LEU A 277 -17.07 8.20 -0.97
CA LEU A 277 -16.44 6.88 -0.87
C LEU A 277 -17.48 5.79 -0.59
N ALA A 278 -17.28 4.62 -1.18
CA ALA A 278 -18.16 3.47 -0.93
C ALA A 278 -18.17 3.04 0.54
N VAL A 279 -17.07 3.26 1.26
CA VAL A 279 -17.01 2.99 2.70
C VAL A 279 -17.95 3.90 3.49
N ASP A 280 -18.09 5.18 3.11
CA ASP A 280 -19.01 6.10 3.79
C ASP A 280 -20.47 5.63 3.65
N ALA A 281 -20.81 5.08 2.47
CA ALA A 281 -22.12 4.47 2.25
C ALA A 281 -22.32 3.21 3.12
N ALA A 282 -21.29 2.37 3.25
CA ALA A 282 -21.32 1.19 4.09
C ALA A 282 -21.48 1.56 5.59
N ASP A 283 -20.72 2.52 6.07
CA ASP A 283 -20.80 3.02 7.45
C ASP A 283 -22.19 3.63 7.74
N LEU A 284 -22.77 4.35 6.75
CA LEU A 284 -24.12 4.88 6.86
C LEU A 284 -25.16 3.76 6.97
N MET A 285 -25.02 2.69 6.17
CA MET A 285 -25.88 1.52 6.22
C MET A 285 -25.78 0.79 7.57
N GLU A 286 -24.57 0.58 8.05
CA GLU A 286 -24.31 -0.06 9.35
C GLU A 286 -24.91 0.75 10.51
N LYS A 287 -24.60 2.05 10.57
CA LYS A 287 -25.08 2.98 11.60
C LYS A 287 -26.61 3.00 11.70
N HIS A 288 -27.30 2.94 10.58
CA HIS A 288 -28.77 2.98 10.53
C HIS A 288 -29.41 1.59 10.44
N ARG A 289 -28.62 0.51 10.44
CA ARG A 289 -29.07 -0.88 10.28
C ARG A 289 -29.97 -1.07 9.05
N ILE A 290 -29.57 -0.51 7.94
CA ILE A 290 -30.24 -0.60 6.64
C ILE A 290 -29.34 -1.30 5.63
N THR A 291 -29.93 -1.89 4.60
CA THR A 291 -29.21 -2.66 3.57
C THR A 291 -29.05 -1.92 2.25
N SER A 292 -29.65 -0.73 2.15
CA SER A 292 -29.60 0.08 0.92
C SER A 292 -29.64 1.57 1.24
N VAL A 293 -28.94 2.36 0.46
CA VAL A 293 -29.00 3.83 0.41
C VAL A 293 -29.28 4.28 -1.00
N LEU A 294 -29.82 5.48 -1.18
CA LEU A 294 -30.11 6.07 -2.50
C LEU A 294 -29.08 7.13 -2.86
#